data_8c5919db9ea0934458ce7977b30db378
#
_entry.id   8c5919db9ea0934458ce7977b30db378
#
_cell.length_a   1.000
_cell.length_b   1.000
_cell.length_c   1.000
_cell.angle_alpha   90.00
_cell.angle_beta   90.00
_cell.angle_gamma   90.00
#
_symmetry.space_group_name_H-M   'P 1'
#
loop_
_entity.id
_entity.type
_entity.pdbx_description
1 polymer ?
#
loop_
_entity_poly.entity_id
_entity_poly.type
_entity_poly.pdbx_seq_one_letter_code
_entity_poly.pdbx_strand_id
1 'polypeptide(L)'
;MRANEQKIASDGYEVCMFPCECMFLNVNRPEHDVYGLDFLPVTAQGAPMTHMPVYAPFTGTIVYTGNDHNCILQSNNKVHTPSGLKYVRVLVAHSDNSPPAVTSEFRQGFQYYTTGDYGYSFGEHLHMEYAILDDPNAQKWNTGGIGLYGGCHMWDALYVDDTFLARPGSYNWLLFGETPPVPGEDTKKKRGFPWYIKNRMFRCKR
;
A
#
# COMPACT_ATOMS: atom_id res chain seq x y z
N MET A 1 -5.10 -12.72 7.30
CA MET A 1 -4.53 -13.01 5.97
C MET A 1 -3.20 -12.30 5.88
N ARG A 2 -2.21 -12.90 5.27
CA ARG A 2 -0.85 -12.33 5.19
C ARG A 2 -0.65 -11.60 3.87
N ALA A 3 0.24 -10.63 3.85
CA ALA A 3 0.58 -9.91 2.61
C ALA A 3 1.15 -10.83 1.50
N ASN A 4 1.73 -11.97 1.88
CA ASN A 4 2.26 -12.98 0.96
C ASN A 4 1.22 -14.02 0.52
N GLU A 5 -0.08 -13.78 0.70
CA GLU A 5 -1.16 -14.66 0.30
C GLU A 5 -2.06 -14.00 -0.75
N GLN A 6 -2.59 -14.83 -1.67
CA GLN A 6 -3.59 -14.36 -2.62
C GLN A 6 -4.96 -14.27 -1.95
N LYS A 7 -5.69 -13.19 -2.24
CA LYS A 7 -7.07 -12.97 -1.79
C LYS A 7 -8.01 -12.86 -2.98
N ILE A 8 -8.89 -13.84 -3.10
CA ILE A 8 -9.96 -13.88 -4.10
C ILE A 8 -11.30 -13.66 -3.41
N ALA A 9 -12.10 -12.76 -3.92
CA ALA A 9 -13.48 -12.56 -3.49
C ALA A 9 -14.42 -13.64 -4.05
N SER A 10 -15.64 -13.72 -3.54
CA SER A 10 -16.62 -14.75 -3.94
C SER A 10 -17.06 -14.66 -5.41
N ASP A 11 -16.86 -13.50 -6.04
CA ASP A 11 -17.14 -13.27 -7.47
C ASP A 11 -15.93 -13.57 -8.39
N GLY A 12 -14.82 -14.08 -7.82
CA GLY A 12 -13.61 -14.49 -8.54
C GLY A 12 -12.58 -13.42 -8.81
N TYR A 13 -12.83 -12.16 -8.43
CA TYR A 13 -11.84 -11.10 -8.56
C TYR A 13 -10.88 -11.08 -7.37
N GLU A 14 -9.64 -10.66 -7.64
CA GLU A 14 -8.67 -10.38 -6.57
C GLU A 14 -9.10 -9.17 -5.73
N VAL A 15 -8.66 -9.16 -4.48
CA VAL A 15 -8.85 -8.03 -3.55
C VAL A 15 -7.51 -7.32 -3.40
N CYS A 16 -7.45 -6.02 -3.67
CA CYS A 16 -6.23 -5.24 -3.48
C CYS A 16 -5.89 -5.14 -2.00
N MET A 17 -4.80 -5.78 -1.59
CA MET A 17 -4.38 -5.89 -0.20
C MET A 17 -3.13 -5.07 0.10
N PHE A 18 -2.96 -4.67 1.35
CA PHE A 18 -1.73 -4.02 1.80
C PHE A 18 -0.52 -4.94 1.56
N PRO A 19 0.59 -4.45 0.96
CA PRO A 19 1.65 -5.30 0.41
C PRO A 19 2.71 -5.76 1.42
N CYS A 20 2.58 -5.45 2.69
CA CYS A 20 3.57 -5.77 3.71
C CYS A 20 2.93 -6.42 4.93
N GLU A 21 3.72 -7.20 5.69
CA GLU A 21 3.20 -7.86 6.89
C GLU A 21 3.10 -6.92 8.08
N CYS A 22 4.17 -6.15 8.35
CA CYS A 22 4.23 -5.25 9.50
C CYS A 22 4.91 -3.94 9.10
N MET A 23 4.16 -2.87 9.14
CA MET A 23 4.66 -1.55 8.81
C MET A 23 4.12 -0.51 9.77
N PHE A 24 4.90 0.54 9.98
CA PHE A 24 4.53 1.67 10.79
C PHE A 24 4.37 2.90 9.89
N LEU A 25 3.19 3.47 9.82
CA LEU A 25 2.97 4.68 9.03
C LEU A 25 3.75 5.86 9.63
N ASN A 26 4.68 6.42 8.86
CA ASN A 26 5.42 7.61 9.22
C ASN A 26 4.63 8.87 8.85
N VAL A 27 3.96 9.48 9.82
CA VAL A 27 3.16 10.71 9.60
C VAL A 27 3.96 12.01 9.79
N ASN A 28 5.28 11.94 9.92
CA ASN A 28 6.09 13.11 10.21
C ASN A 28 6.34 14.02 8.99
N ARG A 29 5.79 13.69 7.83
CA ARG A 29 5.89 14.52 6.62
C ARG A 29 4.53 14.66 5.92
N PRO A 30 3.65 15.55 6.41
CA PRO A 30 2.40 15.86 5.71
C PRO A 30 2.61 16.57 4.37
N GLU A 31 3.85 16.90 4.01
CA GLU A 31 4.23 17.66 2.81
C GLU A 31 4.72 16.76 1.67
N HIS A 32 4.90 15.47 1.92
CA HIS A 32 5.09 14.50 0.86
C HIS A 32 3.81 14.41 0.05
N ASP A 33 3.93 14.32 -1.24
CA ASP A 33 2.90 14.22 -2.27
C ASP A 33 1.49 13.95 -1.73
N VAL A 34 0.49 14.63 -2.28
CA VAL A 34 -0.90 14.63 -1.79
C VAL A 34 -1.44 13.21 -1.51
N TYR A 35 -0.84 12.18 -2.11
CA TYR A 35 -1.25 10.78 -2.03
C TYR A 35 -0.14 9.81 -1.61
N GLY A 36 1.12 10.26 -1.54
CA GLY A 36 2.26 9.44 -1.12
C GLY A 36 2.30 9.24 0.39
N LEU A 37 2.65 8.05 0.83
CA LEU A 37 2.85 7.71 2.25
C LEU A 37 4.16 6.94 2.43
N ASP A 38 4.88 7.28 3.50
CA ASP A 38 6.08 6.58 3.92
C ASP A 38 5.76 5.59 5.04
N PHE A 39 6.25 4.37 4.90
CA PHE A 39 6.08 3.30 5.87
C PHE A 39 7.43 2.81 6.37
N LEU A 40 7.58 2.74 7.68
CA LEU A 40 8.76 2.20 8.33
C LEU A 40 8.60 0.69 8.54
N PRO A 41 9.52 -0.14 8.04
CA PRO A 41 9.46 -1.58 8.25
C PRO A 41 9.77 -1.92 9.71
N VAL A 42 8.95 -2.80 10.27
CA VAL A 42 9.11 -3.26 11.65
C VAL A 42 8.88 -4.76 11.79
N THR A 43 9.48 -5.36 12.80
CA THR A 43 9.17 -6.74 13.18
C THR A 43 7.77 -6.84 13.78
N ALA A 44 7.26 -8.06 13.96
CA ALA A 44 6.03 -8.32 14.69
C ALA A 44 6.00 -7.74 16.12
N GLN A 45 7.17 -7.47 16.69
CA GLN A 45 7.34 -6.87 18.00
C GLN A 45 7.53 -5.35 17.94
N GLY A 46 7.51 -4.75 16.74
CA GLY A 46 7.65 -3.32 16.50
C GLY A 46 9.11 -2.82 16.50
N ALA A 47 10.09 -3.71 16.46
CA ALA A 47 11.49 -3.31 16.29
C ALA A 47 11.77 -2.94 14.83
N PRO A 48 12.61 -1.92 14.54
CA PRO A 48 13.00 -1.58 13.18
C PRO A 48 13.57 -2.78 12.41
N MET A 49 13.25 -2.86 11.13
CA MET A 49 13.79 -3.85 10.19
C MET A 49 14.43 -3.14 9.01
N THR A 50 15.25 -3.88 8.26
CA THR A 50 15.79 -3.47 6.96
C THR A 50 15.42 -4.50 5.91
N HIS A 51 15.31 -4.07 4.65
CA HIS A 51 15.05 -4.93 3.49
C HIS A 51 13.79 -5.81 3.66
N MET A 52 12.73 -5.25 4.25
CA MET A 52 11.47 -5.95 4.41
C MET A 52 10.90 -6.31 3.02
N PRO A 53 10.44 -7.55 2.81
CA PRO A 53 9.76 -7.94 1.58
C PRO A 53 8.49 -7.12 1.35
N VAL A 54 8.31 -6.66 0.10
CA VAL A 54 7.09 -6.03 -0.39
C VAL A 54 6.45 -6.99 -1.39
N TYR A 55 5.22 -7.38 -1.13
CA TYR A 55 4.49 -8.36 -1.92
C TYR A 55 3.52 -7.67 -2.88
N ALA A 56 3.29 -8.29 -4.04
CA ALA A 56 2.34 -7.76 -5.01
C ALA A 56 0.93 -7.69 -4.40
N PRO A 57 0.30 -6.51 -4.32
CA PRO A 57 -1.03 -6.33 -3.72
C PRO A 57 -2.15 -6.93 -4.58
N PHE A 58 -1.84 -7.27 -5.81
CA PHE A 58 -2.68 -7.90 -6.85
C PHE A 58 -1.78 -8.55 -7.90
N THR A 59 -2.32 -9.41 -8.74
CA THR A 59 -1.61 -9.92 -9.92
C THR A 59 -1.47 -8.79 -10.95
N GLY A 60 -0.24 -8.48 -11.32
CA GLY A 60 0.06 -7.32 -12.15
C GLY A 60 1.39 -7.37 -12.86
N THR A 61 1.63 -6.35 -13.69
CA THR A 61 2.80 -6.17 -14.54
C THR A 61 3.51 -4.87 -14.18
N ILE A 62 4.84 -4.91 -14.15
CA ILE A 62 5.66 -3.69 -14.02
C ILE A 62 5.54 -2.88 -15.33
N VAL A 63 4.98 -1.68 -15.22
CA VAL A 63 4.74 -0.79 -16.37
C VAL A 63 5.69 0.40 -16.43
N TYR A 64 6.49 0.59 -15.39
CA TYR A 64 7.49 1.66 -15.32
C TYR A 64 8.58 1.32 -14.29
N THR A 65 9.81 1.76 -14.56
CA THR A 65 10.92 1.83 -13.62
C THR A 65 11.66 3.16 -13.82
N GLY A 66 12.19 3.73 -12.78
CA GLY A 66 12.87 5.04 -12.84
C GLY A 66 13.95 5.21 -11.80
N ASN A 67 14.34 6.47 -11.57
CA ASN A 67 15.32 6.85 -10.57
C ASN A 67 14.82 6.50 -9.16
N ASP A 68 15.72 6.51 -8.16
CA ASP A 68 15.44 6.13 -6.78
C ASP A 68 14.91 4.70 -6.64
N HIS A 69 15.27 3.85 -7.60
CA HIS A 69 14.83 2.45 -7.73
C HIS A 69 13.31 2.31 -7.69
N ASN A 70 12.57 3.33 -8.11
CA ASN A 70 11.12 3.24 -8.12
C ASN A 70 10.59 2.35 -9.25
N CYS A 71 9.42 1.76 -9.02
CA CYS A 71 8.67 1.08 -10.07
C CYS A 71 7.17 1.19 -9.87
N ILE A 72 6.42 1.05 -10.98
CA ILE A 72 4.96 0.99 -10.97
C ILE A 72 4.53 -0.43 -11.35
N LEU A 73 3.84 -1.09 -10.43
CA LEU A 73 3.08 -2.32 -10.69
C LEU A 73 1.65 -1.94 -11.02
N GLN A 74 1.13 -2.41 -12.15
CA GLN A 74 -0.25 -2.20 -12.60
C GLN A 74 -1.01 -3.52 -12.60
N SER A 75 -2.23 -3.54 -12.08
CA SER A 75 -3.07 -4.73 -12.09
C SER A 75 -3.43 -5.16 -13.52
N ASN A 76 -3.32 -6.47 -13.81
CA ASN A 76 -3.66 -7.01 -15.12
C ASN A 76 -5.18 -7.02 -15.36
N ASN A 77 -5.95 -7.16 -14.29
CA ASN A 77 -7.41 -7.12 -14.28
C ASN A 77 -7.93 -6.11 -13.25
N LYS A 78 -9.21 -5.80 -13.30
CA LYS A 78 -9.86 -5.09 -12.22
C LYS A 78 -9.79 -5.91 -10.94
N VAL A 79 -9.60 -5.22 -9.81
CA VAL A 79 -9.54 -5.82 -8.47
C VAL A 79 -10.50 -5.08 -7.54
N HIS A 80 -10.96 -5.76 -6.49
CA HIS A 80 -11.74 -5.10 -5.46
C HIS A 80 -10.89 -4.10 -4.68
N THR A 81 -11.37 -2.89 -4.62
CA THR A 81 -10.86 -1.81 -3.78
C THR A 81 -11.99 -1.27 -2.91
N PRO A 82 -11.72 -0.50 -1.84
CA PRO A 82 -12.75 0.23 -1.12
C PRO A 82 -13.61 1.14 -2.02
N SER A 83 -13.06 1.60 -3.14
CA SER A 83 -13.77 2.42 -4.14
C SER A 83 -14.49 1.59 -5.22
N GLY A 84 -14.58 0.27 -5.06
CA GLY A 84 -15.23 -0.65 -6.00
C GLY A 84 -14.25 -1.42 -6.86
N LEU A 85 -14.76 -2.00 -7.95
CA LEU A 85 -13.98 -2.83 -8.87
C LEU A 85 -13.22 -1.96 -9.89
N LYS A 86 -11.90 -1.83 -9.72
CA LYS A 86 -11.03 -0.89 -10.47
C LYS A 86 -9.73 -1.54 -10.93
N TYR A 87 -9.10 -0.98 -11.96
CA TYR A 87 -7.67 -1.18 -12.17
C TYR A 87 -6.90 -0.35 -11.14
N VAL A 88 -5.77 -0.90 -10.67
CA VAL A 88 -4.94 -0.26 -9.65
C VAL A 88 -3.51 -0.17 -10.14
N ARG A 89 -2.86 0.96 -9.87
CA ARG A 89 -1.41 1.12 -9.91
C ARG A 89 -0.89 1.35 -8.52
N VAL A 90 0.26 0.78 -8.24
CA VAL A 90 1.05 1.09 -7.06
C VAL A 90 2.45 1.49 -7.51
N LEU A 91 2.91 2.67 -7.07
CA LEU A 91 4.29 3.07 -7.14
C LEU A 91 4.95 2.74 -5.80
N VAL A 92 6.16 2.18 -5.85
CA VAL A 92 7.04 1.98 -4.69
C VAL A 92 8.41 2.54 -5.01
N ALA A 93 9.14 3.04 -3.99
CA ALA A 93 10.46 3.61 -4.16
C ALA A 93 11.42 3.24 -3.01
N HIS A 94 12.70 3.56 -3.23
CA HIS A 94 13.82 3.53 -2.29
C HIS A 94 14.39 2.15 -1.94
N SER A 95 14.03 1.06 -2.64
CA SER A 95 14.72 -0.23 -2.44
C SER A 95 16.21 -0.10 -2.72
N ASP A 96 17.05 -0.74 -1.91
CA ASP A 96 18.49 -0.85 -2.20
C ASP A 96 18.79 -1.77 -3.39
N ASN A 97 17.83 -2.62 -3.75
CA ASN A 97 17.90 -3.47 -4.92
C ASN A 97 17.33 -2.78 -6.15
N SER A 98 17.91 -3.04 -7.32
CA SER A 98 17.31 -2.60 -8.58
C SER A 98 15.87 -3.10 -8.71
N PRO A 99 14.94 -2.27 -9.19
CA PRO A 99 13.56 -2.68 -9.38
C PRO A 99 13.46 -3.77 -10.47
N PRO A 100 12.39 -4.59 -10.47
CA PRO A 100 12.13 -5.53 -11.54
C PRO A 100 12.02 -4.82 -12.89
N ALA A 101 12.43 -5.49 -13.97
CA ALA A 101 12.35 -4.94 -15.32
C ALA A 101 10.89 -4.64 -15.72
N VAL A 102 10.70 -3.62 -16.56
CA VAL A 102 9.41 -3.36 -17.22
C VAL A 102 8.96 -4.61 -17.96
N THR A 103 7.68 -4.94 -17.92
CA THR A 103 7.01 -6.14 -18.39
C THR A 103 7.16 -7.40 -17.50
N SER A 104 7.90 -7.34 -16.40
CA SER A 104 7.89 -8.43 -15.40
C SER A 104 6.50 -8.56 -14.78
N GLU A 105 6.02 -9.81 -14.68
CA GLU A 105 4.71 -10.13 -14.10
C GLU A 105 4.86 -10.74 -12.72
N PHE A 106 3.97 -10.34 -11.81
CA PHE A 106 3.91 -10.87 -10.45
C PHE A 106 2.49 -11.28 -10.10
N ARG A 107 2.34 -12.47 -9.52
CA ARG A 107 1.07 -12.88 -8.92
C ARG A 107 0.89 -12.20 -7.57
N GLN A 108 -0.34 -11.94 -7.19
CA GLN A 108 -0.67 -11.44 -5.86
C GLN A 108 0.00 -12.30 -4.77
N GLY A 109 0.58 -11.64 -3.76
CA GLY A 109 1.28 -12.28 -2.65
C GLY A 109 2.72 -12.72 -2.95
N PHE A 110 3.21 -12.59 -4.19
CA PHE A 110 4.63 -12.83 -4.49
C PHE A 110 5.45 -11.58 -4.22
N GLN A 111 6.63 -11.77 -3.64
CA GLN A 111 7.57 -10.67 -3.43
C GLN A 111 8.04 -10.11 -4.77
N TYR A 112 7.93 -8.79 -4.94
CA TYR A 112 8.44 -8.09 -6.12
C TYR A 112 9.39 -6.94 -5.79
N TYR A 113 9.46 -6.53 -4.52
CA TYR A 113 10.24 -5.38 -4.08
C TYR A 113 10.73 -5.59 -2.64
N THR A 114 11.57 -4.69 -2.14
CA THR A 114 12.01 -4.62 -0.73
C THR A 114 12.02 -3.16 -0.29
N THR A 115 11.95 -2.92 1.00
CA THR A 115 12.26 -1.61 1.56
C THR A 115 13.75 -1.31 1.42
N GLY A 116 14.16 -0.08 1.58
CA GLY A 116 15.55 0.35 1.52
C GLY A 116 15.73 1.83 1.80
N ASP A 117 16.92 2.35 1.48
CA ASP A 117 17.33 3.74 1.70
C ASP A 117 18.00 4.36 0.46
N TYR A 118 17.71 3.81 -0.74
CA TYR A 118 18.34 4.26 -1.99
C TYR A 118 17.73 5.58 -2.50
N GLY A 119 18.61 6.45 -3.02
CA GLY A 119 18.21 7.69 -3.70
C GLY A 119 17.93 8.84 -2.73
N TYR A 120 16.90 9.64 -3.02
CA TYR A 120 16.50 10.74 -2.14
C TYR A 120 15.69 10.20 -0.95
N SER A 121 16.41 9.70 0.03
CA SER A 121 15.89 9.06 1.23
C SER A 121 16.64 9.53 2.47
N PHE A 122 16.06 9.36 3.65
CA PHE A 122 16.62 9.72 4.94
C PHE A 122 16.59 8.56 5.95
N GLY A 123 16.66 7.35 5.45
CA GLY A 123 16.65 6.12 6.22
C GLY A 123 15.68 5.09 5.66
N GLU A 124 15.84 3.87 6.12
CA GLU A 124 15.05 2.71 5.67
C GLU A 124 13.55 2.94 5.75
N HIS A 125 12.88 2.94 4.61
CA HIS A 125 11.42 3.04 4.52
C HIS A 125 10.89 2.47 3.20
N LEU A 126 9.58 2.47 3.05
CA LEU A 126 8.88 2.23 1.80
C LEU A 126 8.03 3.45 1.50
N HIS A 127 8.37 4.16 0.43
CA HIS A 127 7.47 5.15 -0.16
C HIS A 127 6.47 4.45 -1.06
N MET A 128 5.18 4.75 -0.91
CA MET A 128 4.12 4.20 -1.76
C MET A 128 3.13 5.28 -2.19
N GLU A 129 2.72 5.18 -3.47
CA GLU A 129 1.57 5.90 -4.02
C GLU A 129 0.61 4.91 -4.67
N TYR A 130 -0.68 5.24 -4.66
CA TYR A 130 -1.72 4.45 -5.32
C TYR A 130 -2.53 5.29 -6.29
N ALA A 131 -3.00 4.63 -7.34
CA ALA A 131 -3.98 5.18 -8.27
C ALA A 131 -5.04 4.13 -8.59
N ILE A 132 -6.29 4.59 -8.70
CA ILE A 132 -7.43 3.78 -9.16
C ILE A 132 -7.89 4.29 -10.52
N LEU A 133 -8.14 3.37 -11.44
CA LEU A 133 -8.38 3.68 -12.84
C LEU A 133 -9.57 2.89 -13.37
N ASP A 134 -10.30 3.49 -14.31
CA ASP A 134 -11.32 2.78 -15.10
C ASP A 134 -10.72 2.18 -16.39
N ASP A 135 -9.67 2.81 -16.93
CA ASP A 135 -8.93 2.39 -18.12
C ASP A 135 -7.47 2.07 -17.76
N PRO A 136 -6.97 0.83 -17.95
CA PRO A 136 -5.60 0.45 -17.67
C PRO A 136 -4.59 1.14 -18.62
N ASN A 137 -5.02 1.66 -19.77
CA ASN A 137 -4.18 2.35 -20.74
C ASN A 137 -4.05 3.86 -20.47
N ALA A 138 -4.68 4.38 -19.43
CA ALA A 138 -4.53 5.78 -19.03
C ALA A 138 -3.05 6.16 -18.84
N GLN A 139 -2.72 7.44 -19.03
CA GLN A 139 -1.37 7.95 -18.78
C GLN A 139 -0.86 7.57 -17.39
N LYS A 140 0.46 7.47 -17.21
CA LYS A 140 1.06 7.04 -15.92
C LYS A 140 1.11 8.16 -14.90
N TRP A 141 1.40 9.37 -15.36
CA TRP A 141 1.68 10.53 -14.52
C TRP A 141 0.62 11.62 -14.67
N ASN A 142 0.39 12.37 -13.62
CA ASN A 142 -0.41 13.60 -13.70
C ASN A 142 0.26 14.63 -14.62
N THR A 143 -0.53 15.59 -15.10
CA THR A 143 -0.01 16.75 -15.83
C THR A 143 0.97 17.50 -14.94
N GLY A 144 2.22 17.66 -15.41
CA GLY A 144 3.32 18.23 -14.61
C GLY A 144 4.25 17.17 -14.00
N GLY A 145 3.94 15.88 -14.11
CA GLY A 145 4.85 14.78 -13.71
C GLY A 145 4.93 14.52 -12.21
N ILE A 146 4.07 15.15 -11.41
CA ILE A 146 4.03 14.94 -9.96
C ILE A 146 2.91 13.96 -9.63
N GLY A 147 3.27 12.78 -9.09
CA GLY A 147 2.35 11.74 -8.66
C GLY A 147 1.68 10.96 -9.80
N LEU A 148 1.08 9.83 -9.44
CA LEU A 148 0.37 8.96 -10.37
C LEU A 148 -0.88 9.62 -10.94
N TYR A 149 -1.14 9.41 -12.25
CA TYR A 149 -2.45 9.74 -12.81
C TYR A 149 -3.54 8.88 -12.19
N GLY A 150 -4.64 9.51 -11.77
CA GLY A 150 -5.68 8.83 -10.99
C GLY A 150 -5.29 8.56 -9.54
N GLY A 151 -4.27 9.27 -9.04
CA GLY A 151 -3.80 9.17 -7.66
C GLY A 151 -4.93 9.32 -6.66
N CYS A 152 -4.91 8.48 -5.64
CA CYS A 152 -5.90 8.43 -4.56
C CYS A 152 -5.23 8.10 -3.24
N HIS A 153 -5.95 8.32 -2.16
CA HIS A 153 -5.46 7.84 -0.87
C HIS A 153 -5.39 6.31 -0.83
N MET A 154 -4.39 5.76 -0.15
CA MET A 154 -4.22 4.31 -0.06
C MET A 154 -5.44 3.60 0.52
N TRP A 155 -6.14 4.20 1.49
CA TRP A 155 -7.37 3.63 2.06
C TRP A 155 -8.57 3.61 1.08
N ASP A 156 -8.47 4.27 -0.08
CA ASP A 156 -9.46 4.17 -1.16
C ASP A 156 -9.10 3.07 -2.16
N ALA A 157 -7.83 2.65 -2.19
CA ALA A 157 -7.29 1.70 -3.16
C ALA A 157 -7.11 0.29 -2.61
N LEU A 158 -6.79 0.13 -1.33
CA LEU A 158 -6.45 -1.16 -0.74
C LEU A 158 -7.18 -1.44 0.57
N TYR A 159 -7.33 -2.74 0.85
CA TYR A 159 -7.76 -3.24 2.14
C TYR A 159 -6.56 -3.64 2.98
N VAL A 160 -6.68 -3.50 4.28
CA VAL A 160 -5.74 -4.03 5.25
C VAL A 160 -6.31 -5.28 5.91
N ASP A 161 -5.48 -6.12 6.44
CA ASP A 161 -5.93 -7.17 7.35
C ASP A 161 -5.95 -6.67 8.80
N ASP A 162 -6.39 -7.53 9.72
CA ASP A 162 -6.51 -7.20 11.13
C ASP A 162 -5.15 -7.09 11.85
N THR A 163 -4.06 -7.30 11.14
CA THR A 163 -2.68 -7.22 11.66
C THR A 163 -1.97 -5.94 11.25
N PHE A 164 -2.50 -5.20 10.27
CA PHE A 164 -1.90 -3.95 9.81
C PHE A 164 -1.98 -2.86 10.89
N LEU A 165 -0.91 -2.12 11.00
CA LEU A 165 -0.72 -1.10 12.03
C LEU A 165 -0.56 0.27 11.38
N ALA A 166 -1.63 1.04 11.34
CA ALA A 166 -1.56 2.46 11.05
C ALA A 166 -1.44 3.26 12.36
N ARG A 167 -0.80 4.42 12.31
CA ARG A 167 -0.89 5.35 13.43
C ARG A 167 -2.34 5.73 13.68
N PRO A 168 -2.77 5.83 14.97
CA PRO A 168 -4.13 6.16 15.31
C PRO A 168 -4.53 7.53 14.76
N GLY A 169 -5.71 7.63 14.20
CA GLY A 169 -6.49 8.87 14.25
C GLY A 169 -6.74 9.59 12.95
N SER A 170 -6.15 9.24 11.80
CA SER A 170 -6.33 10.06 10.60
C SER A 170 -6.77 9.33 9.33
N TYR A 171 -6.82 7.99 9.31
CA TYR A 171 -7.09 7.26 8.07
C TYR A 171 -8.13 6.16 8.26
N ASN A 172 -9.03 6.04 7.30
CA ASN A 172 -10.13 5.06 7.28
C ASN A 172 -9.71 3.78 6.56
N TRP A 173 -8.76 3.04 7.11
CA TRP A 173 -8.40 1.74 6.58
C TRP A 173 -9.54 0.74 6.77
N LEU A 174 -9.84 -0.04 5.73
CA LEU A 174 -10.92 -1.02 5.73
C LEU A 174 -10.39 -2.44 5.67
N LEU A 175 -10.98 -3.32 6.47
CA LEU A 175 -10.89 -4.77 6.25
C LEU A 175 -11.82 -5.18 5.12
N PHE A 176 -11.42 -6.18 4.33
CA PHE A 176 -12.29 -6.69 3.27
C PHE A 176 -13.58 -7.28 3.87
N GLY A 177 -14.72 -6.78 3.39
CA GLY A 177 -16.05 -7.12 3.92
C GLY A 177 -16.64 -6.06 4.86
N GLU A 178 -15.86 -5.06 5.28
CA GLU A 178 -16.41 -3.88 5.96
C GLU A 178 -17.02 -2.91 4.93
N THR A 179 -18.09 -2.25 5.33
CA THR A 179 -18.67 -1.15 4.54
C THR A 179 -17.96 0.15 4.87
N PRO A 180 -17.64 1.00 3.86
CA PRO A 180 -17.15 2.36 4.13
C PRO A 180 -18.12 3.12 5.04
N PRO A 181 -17.64 3.96 5.96
CA PRO A 181 -18.51 4.79 6.78
C PRO A 181 -19.36 5.70 5.88
N VAL A 182 -20.67 5.73 6.14
CA VAL A 182 -21.59 6.61 5.41
C VAL A 182 -21.20 8.07 5.68
N PRO A 183 -21.00 8.91 4.65
CA PRO A 183 -20.71 10.32 4.85
C PRO A 183 -21.80 10.98 5.71
N GLY A 184 -21.43 11.55 6.86
CA GLY A 184 -22.35 12.19 7.80
C GLY A 184 -22.77 11.34 9.00
N GLU A 185 -22.49 10.05 9.04
CA GLU A 185 -22.57 9.30 10.30
C GLU A 185 -21.39 9.66 11.22
N ASP A 186 -21.71 9.95 12.49
CA ASP A 186 -20.72 10.36 13.48
C ASP A 186 -19.71 9.22 13.73
N THR A 187 -18.59 9.27 13.04
CA THR A 187 -17.47 8.31 13.17
C THR A 187 -16.79 8.35 14.54
N LYS A 188 -17.29 9.19 15.45
CA LYS A 188 -16.78 9.27 16.83
C LYS A 188 -16.84 7.96 17.60
N LYS A 189 -17.69 7.01 17.17
CA LYS A 189 -17.79 5.68 17.82
C LYS A 189 -16.82 4.64 17.27
N LYS A 190 -16.28 4.83 16.05
CA LYS A 190 -15.22 3.99 15.49
C LYS A 190 -13.86 4.70 15.50
N ARG A 191 -13.65 5.58 16.46
CA ARG A 191 -12.34 6.15 16.69
C ARG A 191 -11.38 5.05 17.04
N GLY A 192 -10.65 4.74 16.05
CA GLY A 192 -9.29 4.29 16.11
C GLY A 192 -8.99 3.19 17.11
N PHE A 193 -8.07 2.36 16.78
CA PHE A 193 -7.33 1.55 17.73
C PHE A 193 -7.19 2.30 19.05
N PRO A 194 -7.56 1.69 20.17
CA PRO A 194 -7.59 2.37 21.45
C PRO A 194 -6.22 2.93 21.77
N TRP A 195 -6.20 4.19 22.01
CA TRP A 195 -5.06 5.05 22.35
C TRP A 195 -4.15 4.51 23.44
N TYR A 196 -4.63 3.63 24.28
CA TYR A 196 -3.96 3.07 25.45
C TYR A 196 -3.04 1.89 25.16
N ILE A 197 -2.81 1.55 23.90
CA ILE A 197 -1.73 0.63 23.57
C ILE A 197 -0.37 1.35 23.73
N LYS A 198 -0.26 2.16 24.75
CA LYS A 198 1.00 2.77 25.17
C LYS A 198 2.06 1.72 25.54
N ASN A 199 1.67 0.45 25.72
CA ASN A 199 2.56 -0.61 26.19
C ASN A 199 2.26 -2.01 25.63
N ARG A 200 1.42 -2.18 24.62
CA ARG A 200 1.37 -3.43 23.88
C ARG A 200 2.09 -3.24 22.57
N MET A 201 3.29 -3.79 22.52
CA MET A 201 3.98 -4.02 21.27
C MET A 201 3.02 -4.70 20.32
N PHE A 202 2.89 -4.15 19.16
CA PHE A 202 2.09 -4.65 18.09
C PHE A 202 2.56 -6.07 17.76
N ARG A 203 1.66 -7.00 17.75
CA ARG A 203 1.94 -8.37 17.35
C ARG A 203 1.28 -8.61 16.02
N CYS A 204 2.07 -8.76 14.97
CA CYS A 204 1.57 -9.47 13.80
C CYS A 204 1.21 -10.89 14.27
N LYS A 205 0.00 -11.34 14.01
CA LYS A 205 -0.36 -12.73 14.26
C LYS A 205 0.46 -13.61 13.30
N ARG A 206 1.15 -14.58 13.84
CA ARG A 206 1.82 -15.63 13.07
C ARG A 206 0.81 -16.64 12.57
#